data_cb1e20beb0669d675d4b9d1f8ce42487
#
_entry.id   cb1e20beb0669d675d4b9d1f8ce42487
#
_cell.length_a   1.000
_cell.length_b   1.000
_cell.length_c   1.000
_cell.angle_alpha   90.00
_cell.angle_beta   90.00
_cell.angle_gamma   90.00
#
_symmetry.space_group_name_H-M   'P 1'
#
loop_
_entity.id
_entity.type
_entity.pdbx_description
1 polymer ?
#
loop_
_entity_poly.entity_id
_entity_poly.type
_entity_poly.pdbx_seq_one_letter_code
_entity_poly.pdbx_strand_id
1 'polypeptide(L)'
;MQMHNPAVDFHEQQQFRQPWVWLLLLIIAACVGGMFAYGIYTQLYLGQAWGDRPMSDTALVVSAALSTLITAGLALLFYKLKLVTLVDPEGIHIRFFPLSNRTIPFDNIISCKVRTYKPIREYGGWGIRFSRKGRAYNVSGDRGVQLELTKGMPVLIGSQKAEQLADAINKYL
;
A
#
# COMPACT_ATOMS: atom_id res chain seq x y z
N MET A 1 28.14 -27.88 5.35
CA MET A 1 27.84 -26.48 5.69
C MET A 1 26.34 -26.38 5.83
N GLN A 2 25.79 -26.59 7.03
CA GLN A 2 24.35 -26.48 7.28
C GLN A 2 24.02 -25.01 7.21
N MET A 3 23.19 -24.60 6.23
CA MET A 3 22.58 -23.29 6.21
C MET A 3 21.66 -23.22 7.42
N HIS A 4 22.09 -22.46 8.44
CA HIS A 4 21.27 -22.12 9.59
C HIS A 4 20.10 -21.28 9.06
N ASN A 5 18.94 -21.92 8.91
CA ASN A 5 17.70 -21.21 8.62
C ASN A 5 17.34 -20.50 9.94
N PRO A 6 17.44 -19.15 10.03
CA PRO A 6 17.11 -18.48 11.27
C PRO A 6 15.68 -18.82 11.64
N ALA A 7 15.45 -19.23 12.88
CA ALA A 7 14.13 -19.57 13.37
C ALA A 7 13.24 -18.31 13.23
N VAL A 8 12.25 -18.38 12.36
CA VAL A 8 11.27 -17.28 12.16
C VAL A 8 10.27 -17.36 13.31
N ASP A 9 10.28 -16.36 14.19
CA ASP A 9 9.37 -16.29 15.34
C ASP A 9 7.99 -15.76 14.96
N PHE A 10 7.91 -14.92 13.90
CA PHE A 10 6.64 -14.39 13.39
C PHE A 10 6.72 -14.14 11.89
N HIS A 11 5.64 -14.49 11.21
CA HIS A 11 5.44 -14.16 9.79
C HIS A 11 3.99 -13.83 9.52
N GLU A 12 3.75 -12.66 8.90
CA GLU A 12 2.43 -12.25 8.44
C GLU A 12 2.54 -11.60 7.06
N GLN A 13 1.61 -11.95 6.16
CA GLN A 13 1.45 -11.32 4.87
C GLN A 13 0.05 -10.75 4.74
N GLN A 14 -0.05 -9.46 4.43
CA GLN A 14 -1.29 -8.74 4.20
C GLN A 14 -1.34 -8.20 2.78
N GLN A 15 -2.53 -8.15 2.17
CA GLN A 15 -2.76 -7.63 0.82
C GLN A 15 -3.99 -6.73 0.81
N PHE A 16 -4.04 -5.79 -0.14
CA PHE A 16 -5.20 -4.92 -0.36
C PHE A 16 -6.33 -5.71 -1.03
N ARG A 17 -7.12 -6.42 -0.20
CA ARG A 17 -8.28 -7.21 -0.66
C ARG A 17 -9.62 -6.63 -0.22
N GLN A 18 -9.64 -5.37 0.25
CA GLN A 18 -10.86 -4.70 0.65
C GLN A 18 -11.77 -4.47 -0.57
N PRO A 19 -13.03 -4.97 -0.56
CA PRO A 19 -13.94 -4.85 -1.72
C PRO A 19 -14.15 -3.41 -2.18
N TRP A 20 -14.19 -2.46 -1.24
CA TRP A 20 -14.39 -1.05 -1.55
C TRP A 20 -13.25 -0.44 -2.37
N VAL A 21 -12.00 -0.89 -2.17
CA VAL A 21 -10.83 -0.43 -2.96
C VAL A 21 -10.99 -0.86 -4.42
N TRP A 22 -11.38 -2.12 -4.63
CA TRP A 22 -11.58 -2.68 -5.96
C TRP A 22 -12.80 -2.07 -6.66
N LEU A 23 -13.88 -1.83 -5.91
CA LEU A 23 -15.05 -1.11 -6.42
C LEU A 23 -14.69 0.31 -6.86
N LEU A 24 -13.90 1.04 -6.07
CA LEU A 24 -13.43 2.38 -6.42
C LEU A 24 -12.57 2.38 -7.68
N LEU A 25 -11.61 1.44 -7.78
CA LEU A 25 -10.77 1.28 -8.98
C LEU A 25 -11.62 0.96 -10.23
N LEU A 26 -12.63 0.11 -10.08
CA LEU A 26 -13.56 -0.23 -11.16
C LEU A 26 -14.39 0.98 -11.59
N ILE A 27 -14.91 1.77 -10.65
CA ILE A 27 -15.65 2.99 -10.94
C ILE A 27 -14.76 3.99 -11.71
N ILE A 28 -13.52 4.19 -11.24
CA ILE A 28 -12.57 5.08 -11.93
C ILE A 28 -12.30 4.58 -13.35
N ALA A 29 -12.06 3.28 -13.52
CA ALA A 29 -11.83 2.68 -14.84
C ALA A 29 -13.05 2.85 -15.77
N ALA A 30 -14.25 2.62 -15.24
CA ALA A 30 -15.49 2.78 -16.01
C ALA A 30 -15.75 4.25 -16.41
N CYS A 31 -15.52 5.20 -15.49
CA CYS A 31 -15.68 6.62 -15.78
C CYS A 31 -14.68 7.11 -16.84
N VAL A 32 -13.39 6.79 -16.66
CA VAL A 32 -12.34 7.19 -17.61
C VAL A 32 -12.54 6.52 -18.96
N GLY A 33 -12.76 5.21 -18.95
CA GLY A 33 -13.02 4.44 -20.19
C GLY A 33 -14.26 4.90 -20.92
N GLY A 34 -15.37 5.11 -20.22
CA GLY A 34 -16.62 5.59 -20.77
C GLY A 34 -16.50 7.01 -21.37
N MET A 35 -15.78 7.90 -20.66
CA MET A 35 -15.52 9.27 -21.15
C MET A 35 -14.74 9.24 -22.47
N PHE A 36 -13.66 8.50 -22.55
CA PHE A 36 -12.87 8.41 -23.78
C PHE A 36 -13.58 7.62 -24.88
N ALA A 37 -14.33 6.56 -24.55
CA ALA A 37 -15.14 5.83 -25.54
C ALA A 37 -16.20 6.74 -26.16
N TYR A 38 -16.88 7.56 -25.37
CA TYR A 38 -17.85 8.53 -25.85
C TYR A 38 -17.17 9.61 -26.72
N GLY A 39 -16.03 10.15 -26.31
CA GLY A 39 -15.28 11.14 -27.07
C GLY A 39 -14.80 10.60 -28.43
N ILE A 40 -14.26 9.38 -28.46
CA ILE A 40 -13.83 8.69 -29.69
C ILE A 40 -15.03 8.43 -30.61
N TYR A 41 -16.14 7.93 -30.06
CA TYR A 41 -17.35 7.70 -30.83
C TYR A 41 -17.90 9.00 -31.46
N THR A 42 -17.97 10.07 -30.67
CA THR A 42 -18.48 11.36 -31.15
C THR A 42 -17.57 12.00 -32.19
N GLN A 43 -16.25 12.04 -31.94
CA GLN A 43 -15.33 12.77 -32.81
C GLN A 43 -14.89 11.97 -34.03
N LEU A 44 -14.55 10.68 -33.88
CA LEU A 44 -14.06 9.86 -34.98
C LEU A 44 -15.16 9.20 -35.80
N TYR A 45 -16.27 8.79 -35.14
CA TYR A 45 -17.35 8.08 -35.84
C TYR A 45 -18.44 9.02 -36.34
N LEU A 46 -18.89 9.97 -35.51
CA LEU A 46 -19.93 10.94 -35.89
C LEU A 46 -19.38 12.20 -36.57
N GLY A 47 -18.06 12.42 -36.57
CA GLY A 47 -17.43 13.62 -37.13
C GLY A 47 -17.77 14.92 -36.39
N GLN A 48 -18.28 14.83 -35.17
CA GLN A 48 -18.65 15.97 -34.33
C GLN A 48 -17.56 16.29 -33.31
N ALA A 49 -17.17 17.56 -33.24
CA ALA A 49 -16.16 18.00 -32.29
C ALA A 49 -16.56 17.67 -30.82
N TRP A 50 -15.71 17.00 -30.07
CA TRP A 50 -15.97 16.66 -28.69
C TRP A 50 -15.38 17.69 -27.73
N GLY A 51 -16.31 18.43 -27.05
CA GLY A 51 -15.98 19.50 -26.09
C GLY A 51 -15.75 20.87 -26.72
N ASP A 52 -15.60 21.88 -25.90
CA ASP A 52 -15.49 23.30 -26.32
C ASP A 52 -14.15 23.61 -27.04
N ARG A 53 -13.10 22.83 -26.76
CA ARG A 53 -11.77 22.89 -27.38
C ARG A 53 -11.33 21.49 -27.76
N PRO A 54 -11.82 20.95 -28.88
CA PRO A 54 -11.57 19.57 -29.25
C PRO A 54 -10.08 19.34 -29.53
N MET A 55 -9.56 18.23 -29.02
CA MET A 55 -8.23 17.73 -29.36
C MET A 55 -8.23 17.20 -30.78
N SER A 56 -7.06 17.12 -31.42
CA SER A 56 -6.93 16.34 -32.65
C SER A 56 -7.26 14.87 -32.41
N ASP A 57 -7.74 14.17 -33.44
CA ASP A 57 -8.10 12.74 -33.36
C ASP A 57 -6.95 11.89 -32.80
N THR A 58 -5.73 12.14 -33.29
CA THR A 58 -4.53 11.46 -32.79
C THR A 58 -4.29 11.73 -31.31
N ALA A 59 -4.43 12.97 -30.86
CA ALA A 59 -4.23 13.32 -29.46
C ALA A 59 -5.31 12.68 -28.57
N LEU A 60 -6.56 12.61 -29.04
CA LEU A 60 -7.65 11.94 -28.32
C LEU A 60 -7.37 10.43 -28.13
N VAL A 61 -6.99 9.73 -29.21
CA VAL A 61 -6.68 8.30 -29.17
C VAL A 61 -5.45 8.01 -28.29
N VAL A 62 -4.39 8.81 -28.41
CA VAL A 62 -3.19 8.68 -27.58
C VAL A 62 -3.51 8.91 -26.10
N SER A 63 -4.31 9.93 -25.78
CA SER A 63 -4.74 10.22 -24.40
C SER A 63 -5.60 9.10 -23.82
N ALA A 64 -6.50 8.52 -24.61
CA ALA A 64 -7.29 7.37 -24.22
C ALA A 64 -6.42 6.15 -23.91
N ALA A 65 -5.45 5.84 -24.78
CA ALA A 65 -4.51 4.73 -24.59
C ALA A 65 -3.66 4.92 -23.33
N LEU A 66 -3.07 6.11 -23.13
CA LEU A 66 -2.29 6.43 -21.94
C LEU A 66 -3.11 6.34 -20.67
N SER A 67 -4.33 6.89 -20.66
CA SER A 67 -5.24 6.83 -19.50
C SER A 67 -5.62 5.40 -19.16
N THR A 68 -5.86 4.56 -20.16
CA THR A 68 -6.14 3.13 -19.98
C THR A 68 -4.93 2.41 -19.39
N LEU A 69 -3.72 2.65 -19.92
CA LEU A 69 -2.48 2.06 -19.40
C LEU A 69 -2.20 2.47 -17.95
N ILE A 70 -2.40 3.75 -17.62
CA ILE A 70 -2.22 4.26 -16.25
C ILE A 70 -3.22 3.58 -15.31
N THR A 71 -4.50 3.50 -15.69
CA THR A 71 -5.55 2.90 -14.87
C THR A 71 -5.30 1.40 -14.68
N ALA A 72 -4.93 0.68 -15.73
CA ALA A 72 -4.55 -0.72 -15.65
C ALA A 72 -3.30 -0.95 -14.80
N GLY A 73 -2.28 -0.09 -14.95
CA GLY A 73 -1.06 -0.11 -14.15
C GLY A 73 -1.34 0.12 -12.67
N LEU A 74 -2.25 1.05 -12.34
CA LEU A 74 -2.68 1.30 -10.97
C LEU A 74 -3.39 0.07 -10.37
N ALA A 75 -4.33 -0.54 -11.10
CA ALA A 75 -5.00 -1.76 -10.67
C ALA A 75 -4.00 -2.91 -10.45
N LEU A 76 -3.04 -3.10 -11.36
CA LEU A 76 -1.98 -4.09 -11.23
C LEU A 76 -1.07 -3.81 -10.03
N LEU A 77 -0.75 -2.54 -9.76
CA LEU A 77 0.01 -2.15 -8.57
C LEU A 77 -0.73 -2.56 -7.30
N PHE A 78 -2.01 -2.19 -7.14
CA PHE A 78 -2.82 -2.58 -5.97
C PHE A 78 -2.95 -4.09 -5.82
N TYR A 79 -3.05 -4.82 -6.92
CA TYR A 79 -3.06 -6.29 -6.91
C TYR A 79 -1.75 -6.89 -6.37
N LYS A 80 -0.61 -6.29 -6.72
CA LYS A 80 0.73 -6.74 -6.28
C LYS A 80 1.16 -6.21 -4.92
N LEU A 81 0.54 -5.12 -4.44
CA LEU A 81 0.88 -4.53 -3.14
C LEU A 81 0.62 -5.52 -2.01
N LYS A 82 1.67 -5.80 -1.24
CA LYS A 82 1.61 -6.64 -0.05
C LYS A 82 2.56 -6.14 1.03
N LEU A 83 2.10 -6.20 2.27
CA LEU A 83 2.92 -6.00 3.45
C LEU A 83 3.29 -7.36 4.01
N VAL A 84 4.58 -7.64 4.07
CA VAL A 84 5.14 -8.82 4.74
C VAL A 84 5.90 -8.33 5.96
N THR A 85 5.52 -8.82 7.13
CA THR A 85 6.21 -8.59 8.39
C THR A 85 6.79 -9.92 8.87
N LEU A 86 8.09 -9.93 9.09
CA LEU A 86 8.82 -11.10 9.59
C LEU A 86 9.67 -10.67 10.78
N VAL A 87 9.68 -11.49 11.83
CA VAL A 87 10.53 -11.33 13.00
C VAL A 87 11.42 -12.55 13.10
N ASP A 88 12.72 -12.31 13.15
CA ASP A 88 13.76 -13.33 13.35
C ASP A 88 14.84 -12.79 14.30
N PRO A 89 15.87 -13.55 14.68
CA PRO A 89 16.92 -13.07 15.59
C PRO A 89 17.72 -11.85 15.12
N GLU A 90 17.67 -11.52 13.82
CA GLU A 90 18.38 -10.37 13.25
C GLU A 90 17.57 -9.06 13.40
N GLY A 91 16.24 -9.16 13.58
CA GLY A 91 15.36 -8.01 13.75
C GLY A 91 13.98 -8.15 13.15
N ILE A 92 13.35 -7.01 12.92
CA ILE A 92 12.01 -6.91 12.32
C ILE A 92 12.18 -6.52 10.86
N HIS A 93 11.78 -7.40 9.94
CA HIS A 93 11.79 -7.14 8.51
C HIS A 93 10.41 -6.73 8.03
N ILE A 94 10.29 -5.51 7.54
CA ILE A 94 9.05 -4.92 7.03
C ILE A 94 9.21 -4.74 5.53
N ARG A 95 8.55 -5.57 4.74
CA ARG A 95 8.60 -5.51 3.28
C ARG A 95 7.23 -5.10 2.73
N PHE A 96 7.14 -3.88 2.24
CA PHE A 96 5.97 -3.38 1.53
C PHE A 96 6.23 -3.47 0.01
N PHE A 97 5.99 -4.67 -0.54
CA PHE A 97 6.32 -4.95 -1.94
C PHE A 97 5.35 -4.23 -2.89
N PRO A 98 5.82 -3.65 -4.02
CA PRO A 98 7.21 -3.53 -4.46
C PRO A 98 7.92 -2.25 -3.98
N LEU A 99 7.33 -1.47 -3.07
CA LEU A 99 7.69 -0.08 -2.81
C LEU A 99 8.79 0.12 -1.77
N SER A 100 8.90 -0.75 -0.77
CA SER A 100 9.81 -0.55 0.37
C SER A 100 10.23 -1.86 0.99
N ASN A 101 11.50 -1.90 1.43
CA ASN A 101 12.05 -2.94 2.28
C ASN A 101 12.82 -2.27 3.42
N ARG A 102 12.53 -2.63 4.67
CA ARG A 102 13.15 -2.04 5.84
C ARG A 102 13.38 -3.10 6.90
N THR A 103 14.58 -3.15 7.46
CA THR A 103 14.91 -3.95 8.64
C THR A 103 15.13 -3.03 9.83
N ILE A 104 14.59 -3.40 10.99
CA ILE A 104 14.77 -2.70 12.27
C ILE A 104 15.43 -3.68 13.22
N PRO A 105 16.72 -3.48 13.55
CA PRO A 105 17.41 -4.33 14.53
C PRO A 105 16.86 -4.05 15.93
N PHE A 106 16.89 -5.06 16.82
CA PHE A 106 16.35 -4.94 18.19
C PHE A 106 17.07 -3.89 19.01
N ASP A 107 18.38 -3.71 18.84
CA ASP A 107 19.17 -2.66 19.51
C ASP A 107 18.66 -1.22 19.25
N ASN A 108 17.87 -1.04 18.20
CA ASN A 108 17.26 0.26 17.88
C ASN A 108 15.85 0.40 18.44
N ILE A 109 15.34 -0.58 19.19
CA ILE A 109 13.97 -0.57 19.71
C ILE A 109 14.00 -0.30 21.21
N ILE A 110 13.34 0.78 21.64
CA ILE A 110 13.19 1.14 23.07
C ILE A 110 12.00 0.41 23.67
N SER A 111 10.89 0.36 22.93
CA SER A 111 9.66 -0.27 23.40
C SER A 111 8.78 -0.76 22.23
N CYS A 112 8.02 -1.82 22.53
CA CYS A 112 7.07 -2.44 21.63
C CYS A 112 5.72 -2.55 22.32
N LYS A 113 4.66 -1.92 21.79
CA LYS A 113 3.33 -1.89 22.39
C LYS A 113 2.24 -2.15 21.36
N VAL A 114 1.33 -3.07 21.68
CA VAL A 114 0.08 -3.21 20.90
C VAL A 114 -0.78 -1.98 21.12
N ARG A 115 -1.33 -1.45 20.03
CA ARG A 115 -2.31 -0.36 20.10
C ARG A 115 -3.35 -0.43 19.00
N THR A 116 -4.53 0.09 19.33
CA THR A 116 -5.54 0.47 18.33
C THR A 116 -5.27 1.90 17.90
N TYR A 117 -5.31 2.17 16.61
CA TYR A 117 -5.07 3.48 16.01
C TYR A 117 -6.20 3.85 15.04
N LYS A 118 -6.26 5.10 14.64
CA LYS A 118 -7.23 5.57 13.63
C LYS A 118 -6.50 5.84 12.31
N PRO A 119 -6.50 4.88 11.35
CA PRO A 119 -5.66 4.95 10.15
C PRO A 119 -5.81 6.26 9.38
N ILE A 120 -7.04 6.68 9.12
CA ILE A 120 -7.33 7.91 8.36
C ILE A 120 -6.91 9.15 9.15
N ARG A 121 -7.31 9.24 10.43
CA ARG A 121 -7.10 10.44 11.25
C ARG A 121 -5.64 10.64 11.67
N GLU A 122 -4.91 9.55 11.94
CA GLU A 122 -3.55 9.61 12.45
C GLU A 122 -2.49 9.58 11.35
N TYR A 123 -2.78 8.89 10.25
CA TYR A 123 -1.82 8.63 9.17
C TYR A 123 -2.34 8.96 7.76
N GLY A 124 -3.57 9.45 7.62
CA GLY A 124 -4.16 9.77 6.32
C GLY A 124 -4.57 8.53 5.50
N GLY A 125 -4.72 7.36 6.14
CA GLY A 125 -5.17 6.11 5.51
C GLY A 125 -4.19 4.95 5.64
N TRP A 126 -4.38 3.95 4.78
CA TRP A 126 -3.55 2.75 4.73
C TRP A 126 -2.42 2.89 3.71
N GLY A 127 -1.40 2.04 3.81
CA GLY A 127 -0.21 2.03 2.98
C GLY A 127 1.07 2.32 3.76
N ILE A 128 2.07 2.89 3.07
CA ILE A 128 3.23 3.51 3.72
C ILE A 128 2.86 4.96 3.99
N ARG A 129 2.77 5.34 5.24
CA ARG A 129 2.34 6.68 5.65
C ARG A 129 3.34 7.35 6.57
N PHE A 130 3.43 8.65 6.43
CA PHE A 130 4.25 9.52 7.28
C PHE A 130 3.36 10.54 7.97
N SER A 131 3.52 10.68 9.28
CA SER A 131 2.81 11.69 10.06
C SER A 131 3.72 12.24 11.17
N ARG A 132 3.22 13.23 11.91
CA ARG A 132 3.92 13.72 13.12
C ARG A 132 4.08 12.64 14.19
N LYS A 133 3.29 11.56 14.13
CA LYS A 133 3.35 10.42 15.05
C LYS A 133 4.35 9.34 14.63
N GLY A 134 5.03 9.54 13.51
CA GLY A 134 5.97 8.60 12.98
C GLY A 134 5.57 8.01 11.62
N ARG A 135 6.17 6.88 11.27
CA ARG A 135 5.93 6.14 10.03
C ARG A 135 5.00 4.96 10.29
N ALA A 136 4.00 4.77 9.43
CA ALA A 136 3.12 3.61 9.48
C ALA A 136 3.28 2.74 8.25
N TYR A 137 3.24 1.42 8.47
CA TYR A 137 3.12 0.38 7.46
C TYR A 137 1.86 -0.42 7.76
N ASN A 138 0.81 -0.23 7.01
CA ASN A 138 -0.46 -0.92 7.23
C ASN A 138 -1.18 -1.17 5.91
N VAL A 139 -2.05 -2.17 5.88
CA VAL A 139 -2.86 -2.54 4.71
C VAL A 139 -4.33 -2.42 5.02
N SER A 140 -4.76 -2.89 6.19
CA SER A 140 -6.16 -2.90 6.61
C SER A 140 -6.28 -2.91 8.13
N GLY A 141 -7.49 -2.68 8.64
CA GLY A 141 -7.76 -2.67 10.07
C GLY A 141 -7.23 -1.41 10.78
N ASP A 142 -7.28 -1.46 12.10
CA ASP A 142 -6.96 -0.38 13.03
C ASP A 142 -6.11 -0.86 14.21
N ARG A 143 -5.62 -2.12 14.18
CA ARG A 143 -4.73 -2.69 15.20
C ARG A 143 -3.31 -2.86 14.65
N GLY A 144 -2.35 -2.74 15.53
CA GLY A 144 -0.95 -2.90 15.17
C GLY A 144 -0.03 -2.75 16.37
N VAL A 145 1.27 -2.78 16.07
CA VAL A 145 2.34 -2.64 17.04
C VAL A 145 3.03 -1.30 16.81
N GLN A 146 3.12 -0.49 17.85
CA GLN A 146 3.90 0.74 17.89
C GLN A 146 5.28 0.44 18.44
N LEU A 147 6.30 0.77 17.66
CA LEU A 147 7.70 0.71 18.06
C LEU A 147 8.21 2.12 18.34
N GLU A 148 8.79 2.32 19.52
CA GLU A 148 9.62 3.49 19.81
C GLU A 148 11.07 3.14 19.53
N LEU A 149 11.75 3.99 18.77
CA LEU A 149 13.11 3.73 18.32
C LEU A 149 14.12 4.64 19.03
N THR A 150 15.31 4.12 19.31
CA THR A 150 16.44 4.89 19.83
C THR A 150 16.90 5.94 18.82
N LYS A 151 16.89 5.58 17.55
CA LYS A 151 17.23 6.49 16.44
C LYS A 151 16.15 6.50 15.38
N GLY A 152 15.64 7.68 15.06
CA GLY A 152 14.64 7.87 14.03
C GLY A 152 13.22 8.09 14.56
N MET A 153 12.24 8.10 13.66
CA MET A 153 10.84 8.31 14.02
C MET A 153 10.21 6.99 14.49
N PRO A 154 9.24 7.04 15.41
CA PRO A 154 8.45 5.87 15.79
C PRO A 154 7.86 5.16 14.59
N VAL A 155 7.69 3.85 14.69
CA VAL A 155 7.15 3.02 13.61
C VAL A 155 5.91 2.29 14.07
N LEU A 156 4.81 2.42 13.34
CA LEU A 156 3.61 1.61 13.49
C LEU A 156 3.60 0.51 12.43
N ILE A 157 3.45 -0.73 12.85
CA ILE A 157 3.24 -1.87 11.98
C ILE A 157 1.81 -2.35 12.19
N GLY A 158 0.95 -2.16 11.18
CA GLY A 158 -0.41 -2.71 11.18
C GLY A 158 -0.36 -4.23 11.08
N SER A 159 -1.10 -4.92 11.93
CA SER A 159 -1.14 -6.37 11.97
C SER A 159 -2.52 -6.87 12.35
N GLN A 160 -2.96 -7.95 11.70
CA GLN A 160 -4.16 -8.70 12.10
C GLN A 160 -3.89 -9.60 13.30
N LYS A 161 -2.61 -9.81 13.62
CA LYS A 161 -2.10 -10.63 14.72
C LYS A 161 -1.19 -9.79 15.63
N ALA A 162 -1.68 -8.60 16.03
CA ALA A 162 -0.86 -7.60 16.72
C ALA A 162 -0.25 -8.10 18.03
N GLU A 163 -0.97 -8.93 18.80
CA GLU A 163 -0.48 -9.54 20.04
C GLU A 163 0.67 -10.50 19.76
N GLN A 164 0.49 -11.43 18.81
CA GLN A 164 1.52 -12.39 18.45
C GLN A 164 2.78 -11.71 17.90
N LEU A 165 2.59 -10.60 17.13
CA LEU A 165 3.71 -9.80 16.66
C LEU A 165 4.45 -9.13 17.82
N ALA A 166 3.72 -8.55 18.78
CA ALA A 166 4.32 -7.91 19.95
C ALA A 166 5.07 -8.92 20.83
N ASP A 167 4.48 -10.11 21.06
CA ASP A 167 5.10 -11.17 21.83
C ASP A 167 6.41 -11.65 21.19
N ALA A 168 6.40 -11.85 19.85
CA ALA A 168 7.59 -12.24 19.11
C ALA A 168 8.70 -11.18 19.18
N ILE A 169 8.35 -9.89 19.18
CA ILE A 169 9.31 -8.79 19.31
C ILE A 169 9.82 -8.68 20.75
N ASN A 170 8.93 -8.71 21.75
CA ASN A 170 9.29 -8.57 23.17
C ASN A 170 10.18 -9.71 23.70
N LYS A 171 10.22 -10.85 22.99
CA LYS A 171 11.13 -11.94 23.29
C LYS A 171 12.62 -11.54 23.16
N TYR A 172 12.89 -10.49 22.37
CA TYR A 172 14.24 -10.00 22.07
C TYR A 172 14.56 -8.64 22.72
N LEU A 173 13.63 -8.02 23.42
CA LEU A 173 13.81 -6.77 24.16
C LEU A 173 14.05 -7.03 25.64
#